data_637434bdce08bd6d79f2d93bba1b1351
#
_entry.id   637434bdce08bd6d79f2d93bba1b1351
#
_cell.length_a   1.000
_cell.length_b   1.000
_cell.length_c   1.000
_cell.angle_alpha   90.00
_cell.angle_beta   90.00
_cell.angle_gamma   90.00
#
_symmetry.space_group_name_H-M   'P 1'
#
loop_
_entity.id
_entity.type
_entity.pdbx_description
1 polymer ?
#
loop_
_entity_poly.entity_id
_entity_poly.type
_entity_poly.pdbx_seq_one_letter_code
_entity_poly.pdbx_strand_id
1 'polypeptide(L)'
;MIQKPLFSPQVEWLPPEEFPDLSKYDEIAIDLETKDTDLKSLGSGSITKNGEIVGIAVAVTDWCGYYPIRHGGGGNMDIKKVLTWFQGVLNTPAIKIFHNAMYDVCWIRSEGLKINGTIVDTMIAGSLVDENRFRYDLGSLGRDYVGIGKNEAVLKETADLWGIDHKAEMYKLPAMYVGEYAEQDADLTLKLWQEMKKQMYHEDVEDIFKLETELFPCLVDMRFLGVRVDTQAAYELKQQLVEEEKECLYKVKKETSIDVQIWAARSIEKVFQKLNLPYDLTAKTSSPSFTKNFLQNHPHPMVKQIARAREINKSHTTFIDTILKHSHKGRIFAEINQLRSDQGGTVTGRFSYANPNLQQIPARNKELGPLIRSLFIPEEDHTWGCFDYSQQEPRLVVHYAALQNLYGVDEVLDAYNEGDADFHTIVADMAEIPRSQAKTINLGLFYGMGKNKLQAELGVSKEKADSLFKQYHNKVPFVKLLMDNVMRRSQDRGQIRTLLGRLCRFHLWEPNQFGIHKALPHEAALQEHGPGIKRAYTYKALNRLIQGSAADMTKKAMIELHKEGITPHIQVHDELDISVKNNAEKIKKIMEAAVELEVPNKVDYESGPNWGTIK
;
A
#
# COMPACT_ATOMS: atom_id res chain seq x y z
N MET A 1 -38.95 -0.34 8.04
CA MET A 1 -39.53 -0.21 6.67
C MET A 1 -39.16 1.17 6.18
N ILE A 2 -38.48 1.28 5.06
CA ILE A 2 -38.20 2.58 4.42
C ILE A 2 -39.54 3.05 3.82
N GLN A 3 -39.97 4.25 4.17
CA GLN A 3 -41.19 4.82 3.64
C GLN A 3 -40.94 5.20 2.17
N LYS A 4 -41.71 4.60 1.24
CA LYS A 4 -41.61 4.97 -0.17
C LYS A 4 -42.06 6.43 -0.34
N PRO A 5 -41.29 7.25 -1.07
CA PRO A 5 -41.70 8.63 -1.34
C PRO A 5 -43.00 8.66 -2.18
N LEU A 6 -43.79 9.67 -1.97
CA LEU A 6 -45.04 9.88 -2.75
C LEU A 6 -44.77 10.30 -4.21
N PHE A 7 -43.59 10.88 -4.45
CA PHE A 7 -43.13 11.29 -5.77
C PHE A 7 -41.72 10.73 -5.95
N SER A 8 -41.48 10.09 -7.08
CA SER A 8 -40.17 9.56 -7.49
C SER A 8 -39.88 10.03 -8.91
N PRO A 9 -38.60 10.21 -9.30
CA PRO A 9 -38.26 10.51 -10.69
C PRO A 9 -38.91 9.52 -11.65
N GLN A 10 -39.37 9.98 -12.79
CA GLN A 10 -39.82 9.09 -13.86
C GLN A 10 -38.60 8.57 -14.59
N VAL A 11 -38.48 7.24 -14.69
CA VAL A 11 -37.39 6.54 -15.35
C VAL A 11 -37.99 5.50 -16.29
N GLU A 12 -37.47 5.47 -17.52
CA GLU A 12 -37.94 4.53 -18.55
C GLU A 12 -37.07 3.27 -18.62
N TRP A 13 -35.96 3.20 -17.83
CA TRP A 13 -35.06 2.07 -17.85
C TRP A 13 -35.76 0.78 -17.43
N LEU A 14 -35.52 -0.29 -18.21
CA LEU A 14 -35.97 -1.66 -17.94
C LEU A 14 -34.77 -2.62 -18.06
N PRO A 15 -34.72 -3.70 -17.25
CA PRO A 15 -33.67 -4.70 -17.40
C PRO A 15 -33.74 -5.37 -18.78
N PRO A 16 -32.61 -5.83 -19.33
CA PRO A 16 -32.57 -6.56 -20.58
C PRO A 16 -33.49 -7.79 -20.55
N GLU A 17 -34.28 -8.00 -21.60
CA GLU A 17 -35.12 -9.21 -21.73
C GLU A 17 -34.31 -10.44 -22.14
N GLU A 18 -33.20 -10.23 -22.86
CA GLU A 18 -32.35 -11.27 -23.44
C GLU A 18 -31.04 -11.44 -22.68
N PHE A 19 -30.47 -12.63 -22.84
CA PHE A 19 -29.13 -13.01 -22.35
C PHE A 19 -28.23 -13.22 -23.58
N PRO A 20 -27.60 -12.17 -24.12
CA PRO A 20 -26.85 -12.28 -25.35
C PRO A 20 -25.62 -13.18 -25.23
N ASP A 21 -25.27 -13.87 -26.31
CA ASP A 21 -24.00 -14.57 -26.43
C ASP A 21 -22.89 -13.56 -26.72
N LEU A 22 -21.98 -13.40 -25.75
CA LEU A 22 -20.85 -12.51 -25.83
C LEU A 22 -19.54 -13.21 -26.23
N SER A 23 -19.58 -14.47 -26.63
CA SER A 23 -18.39 -15.27 -26.98
C SER A 23 -17.60 -14.74 -28.19
N LYS A 24 -18.23 -13.94 -29.03
CA LYS A 24 -17.61 -13.31 -30.20
C LYS A 24 -16.74 -12.09 -29.90
N TYR A 25 -16.80 -11.57 -28.68
CA TYR A 25 -16.05 -10.37 -28.29
C TYR A 25 -14.74 -10.74 -27.60
N ASP A 26 -13.67 -10.02 -27.92
CA ASP A 26 -12.35 -10.21 -27.32
C ASP A 26 -12.20 -9.44 -26.00
N GLU A 27 -13.04 -8.47 -25.74
CA GLU A 27 -12.99 -7.56 -24.58
C GLU A 27 -14.40 -7.36 -24.01
N ILE A 28 -14.54 -7.60 -22.70
CA ILE A 28 -15.80 -7.49 -21.97
C ILE A 28 -15.57 -6.71 -20.69
N ALA A 29 -16.19 -5.55 -20.57
CA ALA A 29 -16.17 -4.78 -19.32
C ALA A 29 -17.27 -5.24 -18.39
N ILE A 30 -16.96 -5.28 -17.10
CA ILE A 30 -17.84 -5.76 -16.04
C ILE A 30 -17.78 -4.79 -14.86
N ASP A 31 -18.94 -4.45 -14.31
CA ASP A 31 -19.09 -3.67 -13.09
C ASP A 31 -20.18 -4.30 -12.22
N LEU A 32 -19.97 -4.34 -10.91
CA LEU A 32 -20.90 -4.95 -9.97
C LEU A 32 -21.51 -3.92 -9.03
N GLU A 33 -22.82 -3.97 -8.90
CA GLU A 33 -23.48 -3.30 -7.79
C GLU A 33 -23.63 -4.25 -6.62
N THR A 34 -23.29 -3.80 -5.43
CA THR A 34 -23.19 -4.66 -4.24
C THR A 34 -23.90 -4.07 -3.03
N LYS A 35 -24.25 -4.95 -2.11
CA LYS A 35 -24.60 -4.61 -0.73
C LYS A 35 -23.39 -4.96 0.13
N ASP A 36 -22.68 -3.95 0.61
CA ASP A 36 -21.48 -4.08 1.44
C ASP A 36 -21.51 -3.06 2.58
N THR A 37 -22.28 -3.38 3.61
CA THR A 37 -22.66 -2.41 4.66
C THR A 37 -21.49 -2.00 5.55
N ASP A 38 -20.49 -2.85 5.71
CA ASP A 38 -19.35 -2.62 6.58
C ASP A 38 -18.07 -2.23 5.84
N LEU A 39 -18.16 -1.95 4.53
CA LEU A 39 -17.03 -1.62 3.67
C LEU A 39 -16.10 -0.56 4.27
N LYS A 40 -16.65 0.54 4.83
CA LYS A 40 -15.85 1.62 5.42
C LYS A 40 -15.20 1.26 6.76
N SER A 41 -15.76 0.31 7.51
CA SER A 41 -15.36 -0.02 8.88
C SER A 41 -14.50 -1.28 8.99
N LEU A 42 -14.73 -2.25 8.10
CA LEU A 42 -14.08 -3.57 8.12
C LEU A 42 -13.39 -3.91 6.80
N GLY A 43 -13.60 -3.13 5.74
CA GLY A 43 -13.21 -3.47 4.38
C GLY A 43 -14.26 -4.32 3.66
N SER A 44 -13.93 -4.81 2.46
CA SER A 44 -14.87 -5.56 1.62
C SER A 44 -15.36 -6.83 2.32
N GLY A 45 -16.69 -6.96 2.37
CA GLY A 45 -17.40 -8.11 2.93
C GLY A 45 -17.39 -9.36 2.05
N SER A 46 -16.80 -9.31 0.87
CA SER A 46 -16.83 -10.40 -0.11
C SER A 46 -16.29 -11.73 0.45
N ILE A 47 -15.18 -11.71 1.16
CA ILE A 47 -14.54 -12.91 1.70
C ILE A 47 -15.26 -13.45 2.93
N THR A 48 -15.71 -12.55 3.79
CA THR A 48 -16.45 -12.91 5.02
C THR A 48 -17.91 -13.22 4.75
N LYS A 49 -18.37 -13.03 3.50
CA LYS A 49 -19.77 -13.15 3.07
C LYS A 49 -20.71 -12.21 3.82
N ASN A 50 -20.21 -11.03 4.19
CA ASN A 50 -20.98 -9.97 4.82
C ASN A 50 -21.47 -8.98 3.75
N GLY A 51 -22.39 -9.43 2.92
CA GLY A 51 -22.94 -8.71 1.79
C GLY A 51 -23.24 -9.64 0.61
N GLU A 52 -23.54 -9.07 -0.54
CA GLU A 52 -23.93 -9.82 -1.73
C GLU A 52 -23.86 -8.96 -3.00
N ILE A 53 -23.76 -9.60 -4.17
CA ILE A 53 -23.93 -8.92 -5.47
C ILE A 53 -25.43 -8.59 -5.63
N VAL A 54 -25.71 -7.33 -5.92
CA VAL A 54 -27.08 -6.81 -6.12
C VAL A 54 -27.44 -6.76 -7.58
N GLY A 55 -26.47 -6.54 -8.45
CA GLY A 55 -26.66 -6.56 -9.89
C GLY A 55 -25.32 -6.59 -10.64
N ILE A 56 -25.37 -6.91 -11.90
CA ILE A 56 -24.23 -7.15 -12.78
C ILE A 56 -24.40 -6.31 -14.03
N ALA A 57 -23.51 -5.36 -14.26
CA ALA A 57 -23.43 -4.61 -15.50
C ALA A 57 -22.33 -5.20 -16.40
N VAL A 58 -22.63 -5.34 -17.68
CA VAL A 58 -21.70 -5.85 -18.68
C VAL A 58 -21.76 -4.96 -19.92
N ALA A 59 -20.59 -4.61 -20.46
CA ALA A 59 -20.49 -3.84 -21.69
C ALA A 59 -19.50 -4.47 -22.67
N VAL A 60 -19.86 -4.41 -23.95
CA VAL A 60 -19.04 -4.74 -25.11
C VAL A 60 -19.17 -3.58 -26.12
N THR A 61 -18.39 -3.59 -27.20
CA THR A 61 -18.27 -2.46 -28.12
C THR A 61 -19.60 -1.87 -28.61
N ASP A 62 -20.61 -2.69 -28.81
CA ASP A 62 -21.91 -2.31 -29.42
C ASP A 62 -23.12 -2.60 -28.53
N TRP A 63 -22.90 -3.01 -27.28
CA TRP A 63 -23.98 -3.33 -26.36
C TRP A 63 -23.54 -3.19 -24.90
N CYS A 64 -24.49 -2.76 -24.05
CA CYS A 64 -24.38 -2.84 -22.60
C CYS A 64 -25.71 -3.23 -21.99
N GLY A 65 -25.67 -3.83 -20.79
CA GLY A 65 -26.87 -4.20 -20.05
C GLY A 65 -26.59 -4.44 -18.59
N TYR A 66 -27.55 -4.07 -17.74
CA TYR A 66 -27.54 -4.29 -16.30
C TYR A 66 -28.57 -5.36 -15.91
N TYR A 67 -28.15 -6.37 -15.17
CA TYR A 67 -28.93 -7.50 -14.70
C TYR A 67 -29.12 -7.44 -13.18
N PRO A 68 -30.19 -6.83 -12.68
CA PRO A 68 -30.48 -6.72 -11.25
C PRO A 68 -30.95 -8.04 -10.69
N ILE A 69 -30.43 -8.46 -9.52
CA ILE A 69 -30.74 -9.75 -8.91
C ILE A 69 -31.17 -9.67 -7.43
N ARG A 70 -30.74 -8.64 -6.68
CA ARG A 70 -31.01 -8.57 -5.23
C ARG A 70 -31.29 -7.14 -4.75
N HIS A 71 -31.93 -6.29 -5.56
CA HIS A 71 -32.40 -4.99 -5.10
C HIS A 71 -33.52 -5.12 -4.09
N GLY A 72 -33.39 -4.45 -2.94
CA GLY A 72 -34.41 -4.45 -1.89
C GLY A 72 -35.71 -3.75 -2.28
N GLY A 73 -35.65 -2.78 -3.22
CA GLY A 73 -36.79 -2.09 -3.77
C GLY A 73 -37.54 -2.84 -4.87
N GLY A 74 -37.03 -3.96 -5.34
CA GLY A 74 -37.64 -4.79 -6.40
C GLY A 74 -37.08 -4.48 -7.80
N GLY A 75 -37.73 -5.04 -8.82
CA GLY A 75 -37.26 -4.99 -10.23
C GLY A 75 -36.19 -6.01 -10.56
N ASN A 76 -36.05 -7.06 -9.75
CA ASN A 76 -35.04 -8.10 -9.92
C ASN A 76 -35.44 -9.15 -10.96
N MET A 77 -34.44 -9.67 -11.65
CA MET A 77 -34.52 -10.80 -12.55
C MET A 77 -34.34 -12.13 -11.80
N ASP A 78 -34.54 -13.26 -12.48
CA ASP A 78 -34.27 -14.58 -11.93
C ASP A 78 -32.77 -14.79 -11.68
N ILE A 79 -32.38 -14.90 -10.42
CA ILE A 79 -31.00 -15.01 -9.97
C ILE A 79 -30.26 -16.16 -10.66
N LYS A 80 -30.92 -17.33 -10.78
CA LYS A 80 -30.28 -18.53 -11.37
C LYS A 80 -29.99 -18.31 -12.84
N LYS A 81 -30.93 -17.72 -13.57
CA LYS A 81 -30.77 -17.44 -15.00
C LYS A 81 -29.63 -16.43 -15.21
N VAL A 82 -29.63 -15.34 -14.46
CA VAL A 82 -28.58 -14.31 -14.55
C VAL A 82 -27.21 -14.88 -14.21
N LEU A 83 -27.04 -15.58 -13.08
CA LEU A 83 -25.75 -16.14 -12.69
C LEU A 83 -25.27 -17.26 -13.64
N THR A 84 -26.18 -18.05 -14.23
CA THR A 84 -25.81 -19.05 -15.23
C THR A 84 -25.30 -18.38 -16.51
N TRP A 85 -25.98 -17.37 -17.01
CA TRP A 85 -25.54 -16.59 -18.16
C TRP A 85 -24.20 -15.91 -17.85
N PHE A 86 -24.10 -15.24 -16.71
CA PHE A 86 -22.88 -14.53 -16.32
C PHE A 86 -21.69 -15.49 -16.20
N GLN A 87 -21.86 -16.71 -15.66
CA GLN A 87 -20.79 -17.71 -15.69
C GLN A 87 -20.40 -18.07 -17.13
N GLY A 88 -21.34 -18.09 -18.07
CA GLY A 88 -21.05 -18.24 -19.50
C GLY A 88 -20.17 -17.12 -20.04
N VAL A 89 -20.49 -15.87 -19.70
CA VAL A 89 -19.68 -14.69 -20.05
C VAL A 89 -18.27 -14.77 -19.45
N LEU A 90 -18.18 -15.14 -18.16
CA LEU A 90 -16.90 -15.28 -17.46
C LEU A 90 -16.03 -16.42 -18.02
N ASN A 91 -16.62 -17.47 -18.59
CA ASN A 91 -15.92 -18.60 -19.17
C ASN A 91 -15.30 -18.30 -20.54
N THR A 92 -15.70 -17.24 -21.21
CA THR A 92 -15.11 -16.86 -22.50
C THR A 92 -13.61 -16.54 -22.35
N PRO A 93 -12.78 -16.73 -23.40
CA PRO A 93 -11.37 -16.38 -23.36
C PRO A 93 -11.12 -14.87 -23.43
N ALA A 94 -12.15 -14.07 -23.62
CA ALA A 94 -12.09 -12.61 -23.69
C ALA A 94 -11.37 -12.00 -22.48
N ILE A 95 -10.73 -10.88 -22.69
CA ILE A 95 -10.20 -10.03 -21.61
C ILE A 95 -11.38 -9.48 -20.79
N LYS A 96 -11.37 -9.69 -19.47
CA LYS A 96 -12.34 -9.12 -18.53
C LYS A 96 -11.77 -7.82 -17.99
N ILE A 97 -12.47 -6.72 -18.25
CA ILE A 97 -12.06 -5.36 -17.92
C ILE A 97 -12.87 -4.89 -16.73
N PHE A 98 -12.18 -4.41 -15.72
CA PHE A 98 -12.78 -3.83 -14.51
C PHE A 98 -12.19 -2.46 -14.22
N HIS A 99 -12.86 -1.73 -13.35
CA HIS A 99 -12.30 -0.57 -12.68
C HIS A 99 -12.23 -0.82 -11.17
N ASN A 100 -11.03 -0.93 -10.59
CA ASN A 100 -10.80 -1.46 -9.24
C ASN A 100 -11.13 -2.96 -9.13
N ALA A 101 -10.58 -3.73 -10.04
CA ALA A 101 -10.84 -5.16 -10.24
C ALA A 101 -10.82 -6.02 -8.97
N MET A 102 -10.00 -5.66 -7.98
CA MET A 102 -9.90 -6.41 -6.72
C MET A 102 -11.26 -6.51 -6.00
N TYR A 103 -12.06 -5.46 -6.06
CA TYR A 103 -13.37 -5.43 -5.43
C TYR A 103 -14.33 -6.42 -6.11
N ASP A 104 -14.53 -6.26 -7.42
CA ASP A 104 -15.49 -7.05 -8.20
C ASP A 104 -15.11 -8.51 -8.29
N VAL A 105 -13.83 -8.80 -8.57
CA VAL A 105 -13.32 -10.19 -8.68
C VAL A 105 -13.47 -10.95 -7.36
N CYS A 106 -13.27 -10.29 -6.21
CA CYS A 106 -13.51 -10.93 -4.93
C CYS A 106 -15.00 -11.25 -4.71
N TRP A 107 -15.93 -10.38 -5.12
CA TRP A 107 -17.36 -10.68 -5.07
C TRP A 107 -17.77 -11.81 -6.03
N ILE A 108 -17.27 -11.81 -7.26
CA ILE A 108 -17.49 -12.90 -8.23
C ILE A 108 -17.04 -14.24 -7.64
N ARG A 109 -15.83 -14.27 -7.08
CA ARG A 109 -15.30 -15.50 -6.45
C ARG A 109 -16.10 -15.91 -5.20
N SER A 110 -16.63 -14.95 -4.44
CA SER A 110 -17.47 -15.21 -3.27
C SER A 110 -18.82 -15.87 -3.63
N GLU A 111 -19.39 -15.53 -4.79
CA GLU A 111 -20.58 -16.21 -5.36
C GLU A 111 -20.25 -17.62 -5.89
N GLY A 112 -19.00 -18.05 -5.88
CA GLY A 112 -18.55 -19.35 -6.39
C GLY A 112 -18.33 -19.37 -7.91
N LEU A 113 -18.36 -18.22 -8.56
CA LEU A 113 -18.12 -18.07 -9.99
C LEU A 113 -16.62 -18.06 -10.31
N LYS A 114 -16.26 -18.52 -11.50
CA LYS A 114 -14.87 -18.58 -11.98
C LYS A 114 -14.68 -17.69 -13.20
N ILE A 115 -13.57 -16.99 -13.22
CA ILE A 115 -13.21 -16.12 -14.35
C ILE A 115 -12.14 -16.84 -15.17
N ASN A 116 -12.37 -16.96 -16.48
CA ASN A 116 -11.39 -17.38 -17.46
C ASN A 116 -10.89 -16.18 -18.27
N GLY A 117 -9.70 -16.30 -18.85
CA GLY A 117 -9.06 -15.20 -19.59
C GLY A 117 -8.30 -14.22 -18.68
N THR A 118 -7.75 -13.20 -19.30
CA THR A 118 -6.99 -12.16 -18.60
C THR A 118 -7.92 -11.16 -17.94
N ILE A 119 -7.60 -10.78 -16.71
CA ILE A 119 -8.28 -9.72 -15.97
C ILE A 119 -7.41 -8.46 -16.06
N VAL A 120 -7.97 -7.35 -16.51
CA VAL A 120 -7.30 -6.06 -16.54
C VAL A 120 -8.07 -5.02 -15.71
N ASP A 121 -7.32 -4.09 -15.15
CA ASP A 121 -7.85 -3.04 -14.27
C ASP A 121 -7.49 -1.65 -14.81
N THR A 122 -8.50 -0.88 -15.19
CA THR A 122 -8.30 0.49 -15.72
C THR A 122 -7.77 1.46 -14.66
N MET A 123 -7.98 1.19 -13.37
CA MET A 123 -7.40 1.98 -12.28
C MET A 123 -5.88 1.73 -12.17
N ILE A 124 -5.45 0.48 -12.34
CA ILE A 124 -4.02 0.12 -12.42
C ILE A 124 -3.37 0.77 -13.65
N ALA A 125 -4.01 0.67 -14.82
CA ALA A 125 -3.54 1.35 -16.03
C ALA A 125 -3.39 2.85 -15.82
N GLY A 126 -4.41 3.51 -15.26
CA GLY A 126 -4.37 4.95 -14.96
C GLY A 126 -3.26 5.32 -13.98
N SER A 127 -2.97 4.47 -12.99
CA SER A 127 -1.88 4.68 -12.04
C SER A 127 -0.49 4.53 -12.67
N LEU A 128 -0.33 3.69 -13.71
CA LEU A 128 0.92 3.55 -14.45
C LEU A 128 1.12 4.66 -15.49
N VAL A 129 0.03 5.16 -16.06
CA VAL A 129 0.05 6.31 -16.98
C VAL A 129 0.43 7.60 -16.25
N ASP A 130 -0.08 7.81 -15.04
CA ASP A 130 0.31 8.94 -14.18
C ASP A 130 0.18 8.59 -12.69
N GLU A 131 1.28 8.24 -12.04
CA GLU A 131 1.35 7.88 -10.62
C GLU A 131 1.20 9.09 -9.67
N ASN A 132 1.22 10.31 -10.19
CA ASN A 132 1.13 11.53 -9.40
C ASN A 132 -0.29 12.12 -9.34
N ARG A 133 -1.26 11.51 -10.00
CA ARG A 133 -2.66 11.94 -9.94
C ARG A 133 -3.19 11.93 -8.52
N PHE A 134 -4.11 12.84 -8.26
CA PHE A 134 -4.80 12.92 -6.97
C PHE A 134 -5.95 11.92 -6.87
N ARG A 135 -6.63 11.63 -8.01
CA ARG A 135 -7.78 10.73 -8.10
C ARG A 135 -7.65 9.74 -9.25
N TYR A 136 -8.07 8.52 -9.00
CA TYR A 136 -8.11 7.40 -9.94
C TYR A 136 -9.51 6.79 -10.07
N ASP A 137 -10.56 7.41 -9.47
CA ASP A 137 -11.93 6.95 -9.63
C ASP A 137 -12.36 7.01 -11.11
N LEU A 138 -13.29 6.11 -11.49
CA LEU A 138 -13.77 5.97 -12.86
C LEU A 138 -14.27 7.29 -13.45
N GLY A 139 -15.02 8.08 -12.67
CA GLY A 139 -15.51 9.36 -13.11
C GLY A 139 -14.42 10.39 -13.39
N SER A 140 -13.34 10.41 -12.61
CA SER A 140 -12.19 11.32 -12.82
C SER A 140 -11.36 10.90 -14.03
N LEU A 141 -11.03 9.61 -14.15
CA LEU A 141 -10.29 9.11 -15.32
C LEU A 141 -11.13 9.20 -16.59
N GLY A 142 -12.43 8.92 -16.53
CA GLY A 142 -13.35 9.04 -17.66
C GLY A 142 -13.42 10.48 -18.19
N ARG A 143 -13.57 11.49 -17.33
CA ARG A 143 -13.56 12.89 -17.74
C ARG A 143 -12.26 13.30 -18.40
N ASP A 144 -11.13 12.90 -17.79
CA ASP A 144 -9.81 13.40 -18.22
C ASP A 144 -9.31 12.71 -19.49
N TYR A 145 -9.63 11.44 -19.72
CA TYR A 145 -9.10 10.66 -20.83
C TYR A 145 -10.14 10.34 -21.93
N VAL A 146 -11.42 10.22 -21.56
CA VAL A 146 -12.51 9.90 -22.50
C VAL A 146 -13.40 11.12 -22.79
N GLY A 147 -13.36 12.14 -21.94
CA GLY A 147 -14.26 13.31 -22.03
C GLY A 147 -15.67 13.05 -21.47
N ILE A 148 -15.89 11.90 -20.80
CA ILE A 148 -17.19 11.47 -20.26
C ILE A 148 -17.05 11.29 -18.75
N GLY A 149 -17.91 11.96 -17.97
CA GLY A 149 -18.03 11.77 -16.53
C GLY A 149 -19.16 10.80 -16.17
N LYS A 150 -19.22 10.34 -14.93
CA LYS A 150 -20.36 9.58 -14.40
C LYS A 150 -21.61 10.45 -14.32
N ASN A 151 -22.74 9.92 -14.74
CA ASN A 151 -24.06 10.54 -14.53
C ASN A 151 -24.77 9.91 -13.32
N GLU A 152 -24.63 10.53 -12.18
CA GLU A 152 -25.24 10.09 -10.92
C GLU A 152 -26.52 10.88 -10.57
N ALA A 153 -27.05 11.70 -11.48
CA ALA A 153 -28.13 12.68 -11.15
C ALA A 153 -29.38 11.97 -10.65
N VAL A 154 -29.93 11.04 -11.43
CA VAL A 154 -31.17 10.30 -11.08
C VAL A 154 -30.97 9.47 -9.82
N LEU A 155 -29.82 8.79 -9.71
CA LEU A 155 -29.47 7.97 -8.54
C LEU A 155 -29.43 8.82 -7.26
N LYS A 156 -28.77 9.99 -7.29
CA LYS A 156 -28.69 10.91 -6.16
C LYS A 156 -30.05 11.48 -5.78
N GLU A 157 -30.81 12.00 -6.76
CA GLU A 157 -32.14 12.54 -6.51
C GLU A 157 -33.05 11.48 -5.86
N THR A 158 -33.04 10.26 -6.39
CA THR A 158 -33.83 9.16 -5.84
C THR A 158 -33.38 8.78 -4.43
N ALA A 159 -32.08 8.67 -4.20
CA ALA A 159 -31.52 8.34 -2.89
C ALA A 159 -31.87 9.40 -1.84
N ASP A 160 -31.80 10.68 -2.20
CA ASP A 160 -32.17 11.79 -1.33
C ASP A 160 -33.67 11.72 -0.95
N LEU A 161 -34.55 11.44 -1.92
CA LEU A 161 -35.99 11.25 -1.68
C LEU A 161 -36.28 10.03 -0.78
N TRP A 162 -35.43 8.98 -0.85
CA TRP A 162 -35.55 7.79 -0.01
C TRP A 162 -34.83 7.93 1.33
N GLY A 163 -34.12 9.05 1.57
CA GLY A 163 -33.37 9.30 2.79
C GLY A 163 -32.20 8.31 3.02
N ILE A 164 -31.53 7.91 1.96
CA ILE A 164 -30.42 6.94 1.98
C ILE A 164 -29.16 7.50 1.31
N ASP A 165 -28.00 6.92 1.63
CA ASP A 165 -26.75 7.23 0.93
C ASP A 165 -26.76 6.56 -0.46
N HIS A 166 -26.61 7.37 -1.52
CA HIS A 166 -26.68 6.90 -2.90
C HIS A 166 -25.60 5.89 -3.31
N LYS A 167 -24.49 5.81 -2.59
CA LYS A 167 -23.40 4.82 -2.84
C LYS A 167 -23.46 3.63 -1.89
N ALA A 168 -23.55 3.91 -0.59
CA ALA A 168 -23.50 2.85 0.41
C ALA A 168 -24.81 2.05 0.52
N GLU A 169 -25.93 2.63 0.09
CA GLU A 169 -27.26 2.06 0.31
C GLU A 169 -28.10 1.92 -0.97
N MET A 170 -27.50 2.09 -2.17
CA MET A 170 -28.24 1.99 -3.44
C MET A 170 -28.94 0.63 -3.62
N TYR A 171 -28.44 -0.41 -3.00
CA TYR A 171 -29.09 -1.74 -3.00
C TYR A 171 -30.54 -1.73 -2.45
N LYS A 172 -30.92 -0.69 -1.70
CA LYS A 172 -32.29 -0.52 -1.16
C LYS A 172 -33.26 0.02 -2.20
N LEU A 173 -32.77 0.67 -3.26
CA LEU A 173 -33.58 1.23 -4.33
C LEU A 173 -34.15 0.15 -5.25
N PRO A 174 -35.30 0.40 -5.90
CA PRO A 174 -35.72 -0.37 -7.07
C PRO A 174 -34.67 -0.31 -8.18
N ALA A 175 -34.47 -1.44 -8.87
CA ALA A 175 -33.47 -1.59 -9.92
C ALA A 175 -33.55 -0.52 -11.02
N MET A 176 -34.76 -0.07 -11.35
CA MET A 176 -35.00 0.94 -12.40
C MET A 176 -34.24 2.27 -12.17
N TYR A 177 -33.96 2.64 -10.92
CA TYR A 177 -33.22 3.88 -10.59
C TYR A 177 -31.69 3.71 -10.61
N VAL A 178 -31.21 2.46 -10.69
CA VAL A 178 -29.79 2.12 -10.68
C VAL A 178 -29.30 1.67 -12.06
N GLY A 179 -30.19 1.11 -12.87
CA GLY A 179 -29.83 0.42 -14.10
C GLY A 179 -29.04 1.26 -15.11
N GLU A 180 -29.52 2.45 -15.45
CA GLU A 180 -28.84 3.35 -16.39
C GLU A 180 -27.45 3.76 -15.88
N TYR A 181 -27.33 4.02 -14.57
CA TYR A 181 -26.06 4.33 -13.92
C TYR A 181 -25.07 3.16 -14.03
N ALA A 182 -25.52 1.95 -13.71
CA ALA A 182 -24.66 0.74 -13.74
C ALA A 182 -24.21 0.38 -15.17
N GLU A 183 -25.12 0.49 -16.16
CA GLU A 183 -24.78 0.31 -17.58
C GLU A 183 -23.73 1.31 -18.04
N GLN A 184 -23.89 2.57 -17.63
CA GLN A 184 -22.93 3.63 -17.97
C GLN A 184 -21.55 3.37 -17.34
N ASP A 185 -21.47 2.84 -16.11
CA ASP A 185 -20.19 2.55 -15.47
C ASP A 185 -19.44 1.43 -16.20
N ALA A 186 -20.12 0.37 -16.64
CA ALA A 186 -19.52 -0.68 -17.45
C ALA A 186 -19.07 -0.17 -18.82
N ASP A 187 -19.91 0.61 -19.52
CA ASP A 187 -19.58 1.21 -20.82
C ASP A 187 -18.41 2.21 -20.73
N LEU A 188 -18.42 3.06 -19.70
CA LEU A 188 -17.30 3.98 -19.44
C LEU A 188 -16.00 3.24 -19.11
N THR A 189 -16.07 2.14 -18.37
CA THR A 189 -14.92 1.28 -18.07
C THR A 189 -14.32 0.70 -19.36
N LEU A 190 -15.16 0.24 -20.31
CA LEU A 190 -14.71 -0.24 -21.62
C LEU A 190 -14.06 0.87 -22.44
N LYS A 191 -14.68 2.03 -22.53
CA LYS A 191 -14.16 3.20 -23.25
C LYS A 191 -12.85 3.69 -22.66
N LEU A 192 -12.76 3.73 -21.34
CA LEU A 192 -11.54 4.09 -20.61
C LEU A 192 -10.41 3.10 -20.92
N TRP A 193 -10.70 1.80 -20.96
CA TRP A 193 -9.72 0.78 -21.33
C TRP A 193 -9.16 1.00 -22.74
N GLN A 194 -10.01 1.31 -23.72
CA GLN A 194 -9.56 1.62 -25.08
C GLN A 194 -8.59 2.80 -25.11
N GLU A 195 -8.84 3.82 -24.30
CA GLU A 195 -7.96 4.96 -24.22
C GLU A 195 -6.69 4.65 -23.41
N MET A 196 -6.79 3.93 -22.31
CA MET A 196 -5.63 3.53 -21.49
C MET A 196 -4.62 2.70 -22.29
N LYS A 197 -5.07 1.82 -23.18
CA LYS A 197 -4.15 1.09 -24.09
C LYS A 197 -3.28 2.03 -24.92
N LYS A 198 -3.86 3.11 -25.47
CA LYS A 198 -3.12 4.12 -26.25
C LYS A 198 -2.15 4.90 -25.36
N GLN A 199 -2.60 5.31 -24.16
CA GLN A 199 -1.78 6.05 -23.22
C GLN A 199 -0.60 5.20 -22.74
N MET A 200 -0.82 3.93 -22.40
CA MET A 200 0.25 3.02 -21.97
C MET A 200 1.29 2.79 -23.08
N TYR A 201 0.85 2.67 -24.33
CA TYR A 201 1.74 2.58 -25.49
C TYR A 201 2.59 3.85 -25.66
N HIS A 202 1.98 5.05 -25.56
CA HIS A 202 2.70 6.32 -25.65
C HIS A 202 3.73 6.52 -24.54
N GLU A 203 3.39 6.09 -23.33
CA GLU A 203 4.26 6.19 -22.15
C GLU A 203 5.26 5.04 -22.07
N ASP A 204 5.15 4.02 -22.94
CA ASP A 204 5.98 2.82 -22.94
C ASP A 204 5.96 2.13 -21.55
N VAL A 205 4.76 1.82 -21.07
CA VAL A 205 4.52 1.16 -19.76
C VAL A 205 3.73 -0.15 -19.90
N GLU A 206 3.63 -0.72 -21.09
CA GLU A 206 2.89 -1.94 -21.35
C GLU A 206 3.50 -3.15 -20.63
N ASP A 207 4.83 -3.26 -20.59
CA ASP A 207 5.53 -4.35 -19.92
C ASP A 207 5.30 -4.33 -18.40
N ILE A 208 5.35 -3.15 -17.79
CA ILE A 208 5.06 -3.03 -16.35
C ILE A 208 3.58 -3.23 -16.06
N PHE A 209 2.68 -2.86 -16.96
CA PHE A 209 1.26 -3.19 -16.84
C PHE A 209 1.02 -4.70 -16.91
N LYS A 210 1.75 -5.39 -17.80
CA LYS A 210 1.72 -6.86 -17.88
C LYS A 210 2.16 -7.50 -16.56
N LEU A 211 3.25 -7.01 -15.95
CA LEU A 211 3.70 -7.49 -14.64
C LEU A 211 2.61 -7.32 -13.58
N GLU A 212 1.98 -6.15 -13.51
CA GLU A 212 0.90 -5.89 -12.54
C GLU A 212 -0.34 -6.77 -12.80
N THR A 213 -0.65 -7.04 -14.06
CA THR A 213 -1.74 -7.93 -14.47
C THR A 213 -1.44 -9.40 -14.11
N GLU A 214 -0.22 -9.87 -14.34
CA GLU A 214 0.21 -11.23 -13.95
C GLU A 214 0.25 -11.42 -12.43
N LEU A 215 0.50 -10.37 -11.67
CA LEU A 215 0.49 -10.38 -10.21
C LEU A 215 -0.92 -10.48 -9.63
N PHE A 216 -1.91 -9.95 -10.31
CA PHE A 216 -3.26 -9.78 -9.78
C PHE A 216 -3.89 -11.08 -9.24
N PRO A 217 -3.82 -12.26 -9.91
CA PRO A 217 -4.32 -13.52 -9.37
C PRO A 217 -3.67 -13.92 -8.03
N CYS A 218 -2.37 -13.68 -7.87
CA CYS A 218 -1.68 -13.91 -6.61
C CYS A 218 -2.28 -13.06 -5.48
N LEU A 219 -2.56 -11.80 -5.73
CA LEU A 219 -3.15 -10.90 -4.73
C LEU A 219 -4.58 -11.30 -4.38
N VAL A 220 -5.37 -11.77 -5.33
CA VAL A 220 -6.71 -12.33 -5.07
C VAL A 220 -6.60 -13.57 -4.17
N ASP A 221 -5.66 -14.47 -4.47
CA ASP A 221 -5.44 -15.67 -3.64
C ASP A 221 -4.93 -15.31 -2.24
N MET A 222 -4.02 -14.35 -2.09
CA MET A 222 -3.60 -13.81 -0.79
C MET A 222 -4.79 -13.25 0.01
N ARG A 223 -5.68 -12.53 -0.64
CA ARG A 223 -6.90 -11.99 -0.03
C ARG A 223 -7.80 -13.10 0.52
N PHE A 224 -8.00 -14.19 -0.24
CA PHE A 224 -8.84 -15.31 0.18
C PHE A 224 -8.14 -16.26 1.16
N LEU A 225 -6.83 -16.39 1.07
CA LEU A 225 -6.03 -17.14 2.03
C LEU A 225 -6.06 -16.45 3.40
N GLY A 226 -5.81 -15.13 3.41
CA GLY A 226 -5.65 -14.36 4.64
C GLY A 226 -4.51 -14.88 5.50
N VAL A 227 -4.47 -14.44 6.76
CA VAL A 227 -3.49 -14.89 7.74
C VAL A 227 -4.18 -15.39 9.01
N ARG A 228 -3.78 -16.55 9.50
CA ARG A 228 -4.31 -17.11 10.76
C ARG A 228 -3.84 -16.31 11.95
N VAL A 229 -4.75 -16.10 12.89
CA VAL A 229 -4.46 -15.42 14.16
C VAL A 229 -5.01 -16.22 15.35
N ASP A 230 -4.21 -16.30 16.40
CA ASP A 230 -4.63 -16.84 17.69
C ASP A 230 -5.43 -15.78 18.46
N THR A 231 -6.75 -15.81 18.30
CA THR A 231 -7.65 -14.85 18.93
C THR A 231 -7.73 -15.01 20.44
N GLN A 232 -7.55 -16.23 20.96
CA GLN A 232 -7.55 -16.47 22.40
C GLN A 232 -6.30 -15.86 23.02
N ALA A 233 -5.13 -16.13 22.46
CA ALA A 233 -3.88 -15.51 22.90
C ALA A 233 -3.93 -13.97 22.79
N ALA A 234 -4.63 -13.43 21.77
CA ALA A 234 -4.83 -11.99 21.61
C ALA A 234 -5.65 -11.39 22.76
N TYR A 235 -6.73 -12.05 23.18
CA TYR A 235 -7.51 -11.62 24.34
C TYR A 235 -6.70 -11.67 25.65
N GLU A 236 -5.95 -12.74 25.87
CA GLU A 236 -5.10 -12.91 27.06
C GLU A 236 -4.00 -11.86 27.11
N LEU A 237 -3.30 -11.64 25.99
CA LEU A 237 -2.28 -10.60 25.90
C LEU A 237 -2.86 -9.20 26.11
N LYS A 238 -4.05 -8.92 25.58
CA LYS A 238 -4.74 -7.65 25.83
C LYS A 238 -5.00 -7.43 27.33
N GLN A 239 -5.54 -8.44 28.02
CA GLN A 239 -5.81 -8.35 29.46
C GLN A 239 -4.53 -8.09 30.26
N GLN A 240 -3.46 -8.80 29.96
CA GLN A 240 -2.16 -8.61 30.58
C GLN A 240 -1.63 -7.17 30.38
N LEU A 241 -1.69 -6.66 29.15
CA LEU A 241 -1.21 -5.32 28.83
C LEU A 241 -2.07 -4.22 29.49
N VAL A 242 -3.38 -4.39 29.55
CA VAL A 242 -4.29 -3.46 30.23
C VAL A 242 -3.98 -3.40 31.74
N GLU A 243 -3.67 -4.53 32.35
CA GLU A 243 -3.33 -4.55 33.77
C GLU A 243 -1.96 -3.89 34.04
N GLU A 244 -0.96 -4.16 33.17
CA GLU A 244 0.34 -3.48 33.25
C GLU A 244 0.21 -1.96 33.09
N GLU A 245 -0.64 -1.50 32.16
CA GLU A 245 -0.94 -0.07 31.97
C GLU A 245 -1.50 0.55 33.24
N LYS A 246 -2.49 -0.12 33.89
CA LYS A 246 -3.08 0.34 35.15
C LYS A 246 -2.04 0.43 36.26
N GLU A 247 -1.13 -0.54 36.35
CA GLU A 247 -0.04 -0.50 37.31
C GLU A 247 0.89 0.69 37.10
N CYS A 248 1.27 0.99 35.84
CA CYS A 248 2.08 2.15 35.52
C CYS A 248 1.38 3.45 35.95
N LEU A 249 0.10 3.59 35.61
CA LEU A 249 -0.70 4.76 35.98
C LEU A 249 -0.92 4.89 37.48
N TYR A 250 -1.13 3.78 38.17
CA TYR A 250 -1.25 3.76 39.64
C TYR A 250 0.04 4.24 40.33
N LYS A 251 1.23 3.83 39.85
CA LYS A 251 2.52 4.30 40.36
C LYS A 251 2.65 5.83 40.21
N VAL A 252 2.28 6.37 39.06
CA VAL A 252 2.29 7.83 38.84
C VAL A 252 1.30 8.54 39.76
N LYS A 253 0.07 8.03 39.89
CA LYS A 253 -0.97 8.59 40.74
C LYS A 253 -0.56 8.57 42.22
N LYS A 254 0.02 7.47 42.68
CA LYS A 254 0.50 7.33 44.07
C LYS A 254 1.56 8.35 44.43
N GLU A 255 2.50 8.61 43.53
CA GLU A 255 3.61 9.56 43.76
C GLU A 255 3.17 11.03 43.59
N THR A 256 2.32 11.32 42.62
CA THR A 256 1.98 12.71 42.24
C THR A 256 0.60 13.17 42.70
N SER A 257 -0.26 12.24 43.13
CA SER A 257 -1.69 12.45 43.40
C SER A 257 -2.48 12.90 42.16
N ILE A 258 -1.94 12.68 40.94
CA ILE A 258 -2.55 13.08 39.68
C ILE A 258 -3.00 11.83 38.90
N ASP A 259 -4.26 11.83 38.49
CA ASP A 259 -4.80 10.84 37.56
C ASP A 259 -4.46 11.27 36.14
N VAL A 260 -3.36 10.75 35.61
CA VAL A 260 -2.78 11.25 34.35
C VAL A 260 -3.49 10.66 33.15
N GLN A 261 -3.90 11.55 32.23
CA GLN A 261 -4.40 11.19 30.90
C GLN A 261 -3.20 11.18 29.93
N ILE A 262 -2.70 10.01 29.62
CA ILE A 262 -1.41 9.82 28.93
C ILE A 262 -1.32 10.45 27.53
N TRP A 263 -2.44 10.69 26.86
CA TRP A 263 -2.48 11.33 25.52
C TRP A 263 -2.77 12.84 25.59
N ALA A 264 -3.13 13.36 26.76
CA ALA A 264 -3.39 14.78 26.95
C ALA A 264 -2.14 15.51 27.48
N ALA A 265 -1.50 16.33 26.64
CA ALA A 265 -0.28 17.05 27.01
C ALA A 265 -0.43 17.87 28.29
N ARG A 266 -1.57 18.57 28.48
CA ARG A 266 -1.86 19.32 29.71
C ARG A 266 -2.01 18.46 30.96
N SER A 267 -2.40 17.19 30.81
CA SER A 267 -2.46 16.27 31.95
C SER A 267 -1.06 15.82 32.38
N ILE A 268 -0.19 15.56 31.42
CA ILE A 268 1.22 15.23 31.68
C ILE A 268 1.97 16.44 32.22
N GLU A 269 1.69 17.65 31.73
CA GLU A 269 2.24 18.90 32.26
C GLU A 269 2.04 19.03 33.76
N LYS A 270 0.85 18.71 34.27
CA LYS A 270 0.57 18.72 35.73
C LYS A 270 1.51 17.79 36.51
N VAL A 271 1.81 16.61 35.96
CA VAL A 271 2.77 15.67 36.56
C VAL A 271 4.18 16.28 36.58
N PHE A 272 4.63 16.90 35.47
CA PHE A 272 5.93 17.54 35.42
C PHE A 272 6.04 18.72 36.35
N GLN A 273 5.01 19.56 36.47
CA GLN A 273 4.93 20.66 37.45
C GLN A 273 4.99 20.15 38.86
N LYS A 274 4.23 19.09 39.19
CA LYS A 274 4.23 18.48 40.54
C LYS A 274 5.60 17.94 40.95
N LEU A 275 6.34 17.41 39.98
CA LEU A 275 7.68 16.85 40.17
C LEU A 275 8.81 17.87 39.97
N ASN A 276 8.49 19.14 39.71
CA ASN A 276 9.43 20.20 39.36
C ASN A 276 10.39 19.84 38.24
N LEU A 277 9.86 19.19 37.17
CA LEU A 277 10.63 18.76 36.01
C LEU A 277 10.46 19.75 34.83
N PRO A 278 11.55 20.06 34.10
CA PRO A 278 11.47 20.88 32.90
C PRO A 278 10.82 20.12 31.73
N TYR A 279 10.17 20.83 30.84
CA TYR A 279 9.60 20.31 29.60
C TYR A 279 9.64 21.35 28.48
N ASP A 280 9.59 20.86 27.23
CA ASP A 280 9.63 21.70 26.04
C ASP A 280 8.23 22.21 25.68
N LEU A 281 8.22 23.38 25.01
CA LEU A 281 7.04 23.96 24.40
C LEU A 281 7.14 23.87 22.86
N THR A 282 6.00 23.70 22.22
CA THR A 282 5.93 23.74 20.75
C THR A 282 6.19 25.13 20.22
N ALA A 283 7.03 25.26 19.18
CA ALA A 283 7.44 26.56 18.62
C ALA A 283 6.27 27.40 18.07
N LYS A 284 5.20 26.76 17.57
CA LYS A 284 4.06 27.46 16.94
C LYS A 284 2.97 27.88 17.92
N THR A 285 2.70 27.09 18.94
CA THR A 285 1.51 27.27 19.79
C THR A 285 1.86 27.45 21.27
N SER A 286 3.14 27.42 21.63
CA SER A 286 3.63 27.45 23.02
C SER A 286 2.92 26.42 23.93
N SER A 287 2.46 25.32 23.36
CA SER A 287 1.81 24.23 24.12
C SER A 287 2.86 23.23 24.61
N PRO A 288 2.64 22.55 25.75
CA PRO A 288 3.55 21.52 26.24
C PRO A 288 3.80 20.43 25.21
N SER A 289 5.07 20.03 25.03
CA SER A 289 5.49 19.03 24.06
C SER A 289 6.11 17.82 24.76
N PHE A 290 5.40 16.68 24.69
CA PHE A 290 5.84 15.40 25.26
C PHE A 290 5.97 14.36 24.17
N THR A 291 7.02 14.48 23.35
CA THR A 291 7.31 13.53 22.28
C THR A 291 7.70 12.15 22.82
N LYS A 292 7.58 11.11 21.99
CA LYS A 292 8.00 9.75 22.36
C LYS A 292 9.44 9.73 22.86
N ASN A 293 10.37 10.30 22.07
CA ASN A 293 11.80 10.33 22.42
C ASN A 293 12.07 11.08 23.71
N PHE A 294 11.41 12.21 23.94
CA PHE A 294 11.55 12.97 25.17
C PHE A 294 11.16 12.15 26.40
N LEU A 295 9.99 11.51 26.38
CA LEU A 295 9.50 10.70 27.52
C LEU A 295 10.34 9.42 27.74
N GLN A 296 10.73 8.72 26.67
CA GLN A 296 11.52 7.49 26.78
C GLN A 296 12.93 7.71 27.32
N ASN A 297 13.57 8.82 26.92
CA ASN A 297 14.93 9.17 27.35
C ASN A 297 14.99 9.95 28.67
N HIS A 298 13.85 10.33 29.23
CA HIS A 298 13.81 11.10 30.47
C HIS A 298 14.29 10.27 31.67
N PRO A 299 15.19 10.81 32.55
CA PRO A 299 15.78 10.03 33.64
C PRO A 299 14.80 9.71 34.76
N HIS A 300 13.76 10.52 34.97
CA HIS A 300 12.84 10.40 36.10
C HIS A 300 11.94 9.15 36.02
N PRO A 301 11.85 8.33 37.09
CA PRO A 301 11.09 7.07 37.06
C PRO A 301 9.61 7.24 36.71
N MET A 302 8.93 8.27 37.22
CA MET A 302 7.50 8.50 36.90
C MET A 302 7.25 8.88 35.45
N VAL A 303 8.19 9.59 34.84
CA VAL A 303 8.12 9.90 33.39
C VAL A 303 8.30 8.64 32.55
N LYS A 304 9.18 7.72 32.99
CA LYS A 304 9.31 6.39 32.36
C LYS A 304 8.03 5.57 32.48
N GLN A 305 7.30 5.65 33.61
CA GLN A 305 5.99 4.99 33.76
C GLN A 305 4.96 5.57 32.77
N ILE A 306 4.94 6.88 32.53
CA ILE A 306 4.06 7.50 31.53
C ILE A 306 4.46 7.04 30.12
N ALA A 307 5.76 7.00 29.81
CA ALA A 307 6.24 6.50 28.52
C ALA A 307 5.84 5.04 28.29
N ARG A 308 6.01 4.20 29.30
CA ARG A 308 5.62 2.78 29.27
C ARG A 308 4.12 2.62 29.11
N ALA A 309 3.32 3.35 29.87
CA ALA A 309 1.86 3.32 29.75
C ALA A 309 1.39 3.71 28.33
N ARG A 310 1.99 4.74 27.70
CA ARG A 310 1.70 5.09 26.30
C ARG A 310 2.03 3.98 25.31
N GLU A 311 3.17 3.32 25.50
CA GLU A 311 3.62 2.24 24.65
C GLU A 311 2.69 1.03 24.73
N ILE A 312 2.33 0.62 25.94
CA ILE A 312 1.39 -0.47 26.22
C ILE A 312 0.00 -0.13 25.69
N ASN A 313 -0.52 1.05 26.02
CA ASN A 313 -1.83 1.51 25.55
C ASN A 313 -1.92 1.46 24.03
N LYS A 314 -0.91 2.01 23.33
CA LYS A 314 -0.86 1.92 21.86
C LYS A 314 -0.84 0.47 21.37
N SER A 315 -0.13 -0.42 22.07
CA SER A 315 -0.01 -1.82 21.67
C SER A 315 -1.35 -2.55 21.73
N HIS A 316 -2.11 -2.39 22.79
CA HIS A 316 -3.41 -3.08 22.87
C HIS A 316 -4.51 -2.36 22.11
N THR A 317 -4.60 -1.01 22.13
CA THR A 317 -5.69 -0.29 21.43
C THR A 317 -5.51 -0.19 19.92
N THR A 318 -4.25 -0.03 19.46
CA THR A 318 -4.00 0.13 18.01
C THR A 318 -3.78 -1.20 17.30
N PHE A 319 -3.08 -2.16 17.93
CA PHE A 319 -2.73 -3.40 17.26
C PHE A 319 -3.64 -4.56 17.68
N ILE A 320 -3.76 -4.88 18.97
CA ILE A 320 -4.54 -6.06 19.40
C ILE A 320 -6.03 -5.84 19.14
N ASP A 321 -6.59 -4.68 19.46
CA ASP A 321 -8.00 -4.38 19.17
C ASP A 321 -8.29 -4.42 17.66
N THR A 322 -7.35 -3.96 16.86
CA THR A 322 -7.48 -4.04 15.39
C THR A 322 -7.44 -5.49 14.89
N ILE A 323 -6.52 -6.31 15.42
CA ILE A 323 -6.46 -7.76 15.12
C ILE A 323 -7.79 -8.43 15.47
N LEU A 324 -8.29 -8.20 16.69
CA LEU A 324 -9.56 -8.80 17.14
C LEU A 324 -10.76 -8.30 16.33
N LYS A 325 -10.82 -7.00 16.03
CA LYS A 325 -11.89 -6.38 15.23
C LYS A 325 -11.98 -6.96 13.81
N HIS A 326 -10.83 -7.20 13.17
CA HIS A 326 -10.76 -7.67 11.79
C HIS A 326 -10.62 -9.19 11.68
N SER A 327 -10.59 -9.90 12.81
CA SER A 327 -10.55 -11.37 12.80
C SER A 327 -11.92 -11.94 12.45
N HIS A 328 -11.96 -12.77 11.42
CA HIS A 328 -13.13 -13.58 11.04
C HIS A 328 -12.75 -15.04 11.05
N LYS A 329 -13.38 -15.85 11.93
CA LYS A 329 -13.10 -17.28 12.08
C LYS A 329 -11.61 -17.60 12.28
N GLY A 330 -10.91 -16.80 13.10
CA GLY A 330 -9.48 -16.98 13.37
C GLY A 330 -8.55 -16.56 12.24
N ARG A 331 -9.01 -15.73 11.28
CA ARG A 331 -8.19 -15.20 10.19
C ARG A 331 -8.44 -13.71 9.99
N ILE A 332 -7.43 -13.03 9.50
CA ILE A 332 -7.50 -11.65 9.01
C ILE A 332 -7.36 -11.66 7.50
N PHE A 333 -8.24 -10.93 6.82
CA PHE A 333 -8.29 -10.79 5.36
C PHE A 333 -8.04 -9.33 5.00
N ALA A 334 -6.80 -8.88 5.17
CA ALA A 334 -6.43 -7.48 4.94
C ALA A 334 -6.58 -7.07 3.47
N GLU A 335 -6.93 -5.83 3.22
CA GLU A 335 -6.95 -5.25 1.88
C GLU A 335 -5.54 -4.91 1.42
N ILE A 336 -5.24 -5.20 0.15
CA ILE A 336 -3.93 -4.97 -0.47
C ILE A 336 -4.12 -4.00 -1.62
N ASN A 337 -3.55 -2.80 -1.49
CA ASN A 337 -3.49 -1.85 -2.58
C ASN A 337 -2.23 -2.14 -3.40
N GLN A 338 -2.44 -2.58 -4.63
CA GLN A 338 -1.37 -2.98 -5.55
C GLN A 338 -0.55 -1.79 -6.02
N LEU A 339 -1.21 -0.69 -6.38
CA LEU A 339 -0.65 0.59 -6.76
C LEU A 339 -1.41 1.72 -6.07
N ARG A 340 -1.04 2.97 -6.37
CA ARG A 340 -1.74 4.13 -5.87
C ARG A 340 -3.17 4.18 -6.41
N SER A 341 -4.12 4.43 -5.51
CA SER A 341 -5.55 4.56 -5.77
C SER A 341 -6.14 5.62 -4.88
N ASP A 342 -7.44 5.88 -4.99
CA ASP A 342 -8.17 6.77 -4.07
C ASP A 342 -8.23 6.23 -2.63
N GLN A 343 -8.02 4.93 -2.45
CA GLN A 343 -8.07 4.24 -1.17
C GLN A 343 -6.71 4.10 -0.48
N GLY A 344 -5.62 4.41 -1.17
CA GLY A 344 -4.26 4.27 -0.63
C GLY A 344 -3.22 3.97 -1.71
N GLY A 345 -2.20 3.19 -1.35
CA GLY A 345 -1.10 2.83 -2.24
C GLY A 345 0.04 3.83 -2.25
N THR A 346 1.06 3.55 -3.04
CA THR A 346 2.29 4.33 -3.12
C THR A 346 2.63 4.72 -4.55
N VAL A 347 3.34 5.82 -4.72
CA VAL A 347 3.85 6.27 -6.05
C VAL A 347 5.06 5.46 -6.52
N THR A 348 5.67 4.65 -5.66
CA THR A 348 6.85 3.83 -5.97
C THR A 348 6.49 2.43 -6.45
N GLY A 349 5.21 2.05 -6.45
CA GLY A 349 4.78 0.69 -6.76
C GLY A 349 4.84 -0.30 -5.60
N ARG A 350 5.29 0.13 -4.40
CA ARG A 350 5.17 -0.69 -3.19
C ARG A 350 3.70 -0.89 -2.82
N PHE A 351 3.39 -2.05 -2.26
CA PHE A 351 2.07 -2.31 -1.70
C PHE A 351 1.77 -1.41 -0.51
N SER A 352 0.50 -1.18 -0.25
CA SER A 352 0.02 -0.76 1.06
C SER A 352 -1.16 -1.63 1.50
N TYR A 353 -1.32 -1.77 2.80
CA TYR A 353 -2.39 -2.56 3.40
C TYR A 353 -3.41 -1.67 4.10
N ALA A 354 -4.66 -2.10 4.08
CA ALA A 354 -5.76 -1.50 4.82
C ALA A 354 -6.66 -2.58 5.42
N ASN A 355 -7.44 -2.24 6.39
CA ASN A 355 -8.48 -3.06 7.00
C ASN A 355 -8.06 -4.51 7.37
N PRO A 356 -6.97 -4.73 8.16
CA PRO A 356 -6.06 -3.75 8.76
C PRO A 356 -4.74 -3.57 7.99
N ASN A 357 -3.95 -2.53 8.36
CA ASN A 357 -2.61 -2.37 7.81
C ASN A 357 -1.60 -3.31 8.51
N LEU A 358 -1.37 -4.48 7.93
CA LEU A 358 -0.46 -5.50 8.46
C LEU A 358 1.02 -5.10 8.39
N GLN A 359 1.40 -4.15 7.51
CA GLN A 359 2.78 -3.65 7.45
C GLN A 359 3.15 -2.75 8.64
N GLN A 360 2.18 -2.33 9.44
CA GLN A 360 2.41 -1.52 10.63
C GLN A 360 2.55 -2.32 11.92
N ILE A 361 2.41 -3.64 11.88
CA ILE A 361 2.62 -4.51 13.06
C ILE A 361 4.06 -4.30 13.56
N PRO A 362 4.25 -4.00 14.89
CA PRO A 362 5.54 -3.53 15.40
C PRO A 362 6.67 -4.54 15.18
N ALA A 363 7.78 -4.07 14.59
CA ALA A 363 9.00 -4.85 14.44
C ALA A 363 10.14 -4.35 15.35
N ARG A 364 10.22 -3.02 15.53
CA ARG A 364 11.37 -2.38 16.21
C ARG A 364 11.33 -2.44 17.72
N ASN A 365 10.17 -2.69 18.32
CA ASN A 365 10.04 -2.87 19.77
C ASN A 365 10.42 -4.32 20.10
N LYS A 366 11.55 -4.50 20.77
CA LYS A 366 12.11 -5.83 21.09
C LYS A 366 11.29 -6.63 22.11
N GLU A 367 10.41 -6.00 22.84
CA GLU A 367 9.57 -6.63 23.86
C GLU A 367 8.14 -6.86 23.36
N LEU A 368 7.43 -5.77 23.00
CA LEU A 368 6.03 -5.83 22.60
C LEU A 368 5.86 -6.30 21.13
N GLY A 369 6.84 -6.05 20.26
CA GLY A 369 6.81 -6.49 18.88
C GLY A 369 6.65 -8.00 18.74
N PRO A 370 7.55 -8.81 19.31
CA PRO A 370 7.43 -10.26 19.29
C PRO A 370 6.12 -10.79 19.88
N LEU A 371 5.62 -10.17 20.96
CA LEU A 371 4.35 -10.57 21.59
C LEU A 371 3.15 -10.36 20.65
N ILE A 372 3.10 -9.22 19.94
CA ILE A 372 2.01 -8.94 19.01
C ILE A 372 2.15 -9.79 17.74
N ARG A 373 3.37 -9.95 17.22
CA ARG A 373 3.64 -10.81 16.06
C ARG A 373 3.37 -12.28 16.33
N SER A 374 3.57 -12.77 17.55
CA SER A 374 3.29 -14.16 17.91
C SER A 374 1.82 -14.55 17.79
N LEU A 375 0.92 -13.57 17.72
CA LEU A 375 -0.50 -13.81 17.45
C LEU A 375 -0.77 -14.31 16.03
N PHE A 376 0.16 -14.08 15.09
CA PHE A 376 0.07 -14.55 13.71
C PHE A 376 0.75 -15.92 13.60
N ILE A 377 -0.04 -16.92 13.21
CA ILE A 377 0.35 -18.32 13.19
C ILE A 377 0.27 -18.93 11.79
N PRO A 378 1.10 -19.93 11.46
CA PRO A 378 1.08 -20.56 10.15
C PRO A 378 -0.16 -21.43 9.94
N GLU A 379 -0.31 -21.99 8.74
CA GLU A 379 -1.28 -23.06 8.48
C GLU A 379 -0.98 -24.28 9.34
N GLU A 380 -1.99 -25.15 9.51
CA GLU A 380 -1.82 -26.40 10.27
C GLU A 380 -0.71 -27.27 9.66
N ASP A 381 0.09 -27.88 10.51
CA ASP A 381 1.24 -28.70 10.12
C ASP A 381 2.34 -27.97 9.33
N HIS A 382 2.37 -26.62 9.41
CA HIS A 382 3.40 -25.79 8.80
C HIS A 382 4.16 -25.00 9.87
N THR A 383 5.31 -24.47 9.48
CA THR A 383 6.03 -23.42 10.22
C THR A 383 5.82 -22.07 9.56
N TRP A 384 5.90 -21.01 10.33
CA TRP A 384 5.99 -19.67 9.78
C TRP A 384 7.37 -19.49 9.15
N GLY A 385 7.42 -19.13 7.89
CA GLY A 385 8.66 -18.80 7.18
C GLY A 385 8.65 -17.35 6.79
N CYS A 386 9.74 -16.65 7.14
CA CYS A 386 10.04 -15.31 6.71
C CYS A 386 11.16 -15.37 5.67
N PHE A 387 10.90 -14.82 4.49
CA PHE A 387 11.86 -14.74 3.38
C PHE A 387 12.13 -13.28 3.07
N ASP A 388 13.32 -12.80 3.43
CA ASP A 388 13.71 -11.40 3.31
C ASP A 388 14.85 -11.24 2.30
N TYR A 389 14.71 -10.31 1.34
CA TYR A 389 15.81 -10.00 0.44
C TYR A 389 16.96 -9.33 1.21
N SER A 390 18.06 -10.05 1.34
CA SER A 390 19.26 -9.54 2.02
C SER A 390 19.77 -8.29 1.34
N GLN A 391 19.63 -7.14 2.00
CA GLN A 391 20.14 -5.86 1.51
C GLN A 391 19.63 -5.50 0.10
N GLN A 392 18.35 -5.68 -0.19
CA GLN A 392 17.77 -5.46 -1.51
C GLN A 392 18.12 -4.08 -2.09
N GLU A 393 17.89 -3.00 -1.34
CA GLU A 393 18.17 -1.64 -1.81
C GLU A 393 19.66 -1.36 -2.01
N PRO A 394 20.59 -1.74 -1.10
CA PRO A 394 22.03 -1.66 -1.35
C PRO A 394 22.49 -2.39 -2.60
N ARG A 395 22.00 -3.62 -2.83
CA ARG A 395 22.34 -4.40 -4.06
C ARG A 395 21.86 -3.68 -5.31
N LEU A 396 20.69 -3.09 -5.30
CA LEU A 396 20.20 -2.27 -6.41
C LEU A 396 21.05 -1.01 -6.66
N VAL A 397 21.55 -0.37 -5.61
CA VAL A 397 22.47 0.79 -5.76
C VAL A 397 23.76 0.34 -6.45
N VAL A 398 24.35 -0.78 -6.03
CA VAL A 398 25.56 -1.34 -6.65
C VAL A 398 25.27 -1.77 -8.09
N HIS A 399 24.16 -2.44 -8.36
CA HIS A 399 23.73 -2.80 -9.71
C HIS A 399 23.67 -1.61 -10.65
N TYR A 400 22.96 -0.55 -10.27
CA TYR A 400 22.85 0.66 -11.12
C TYR A 400 24.17 1.41 -11.26
N ALA A 401 25.04 1.36 -10.25
CA ALA A 401 26.37 1.95 -10.33
C ALA A 401 27.27 1.14 -11.27
N ALA A 402 27.21 -0.19 -11.22
CA ALA A 402 27.95 -1.10 -12.09
C ALA A 402 27.52 -0.94 -13.56
N LEU A 403 26.20 -0.90 -13.85
CA LEU A 403 25.69 -0.65 -15.21
C LEU A 403 26.19 0.66 -15.83
N GLN A 404 26.55 1.65 -15.01
CA GLN A 404 27.10 2.93 -15.45
C GLN A 404 28.64 3.00 -15.36
N ASN A 405 29.30 1.93 -14.96
CA ASN A 405 30.76 1.85 -14.73
C ASN A 405 31.24 3.03 -13.83
N LEU A 406 30.53 3.31 -12.73
CA LEU A 406 30.85 4.44 -11.87
C LEU A 406 32.11 4.17 -11.05
N TYR A 407 32.97 5.18 -10.96
CA TYR A 407 34.24 5.09 -10.22
C TYR A 407 34.05 4.63 -8.76
N GLY A 408 34.77 3.58 -8.38
CA GLY A 408 34.80 3.02 -7.03
C GLY A 408 33.70 1.97 -6.75
N VAL A 409 32.99 1.47 -7.77
CA VAL A 409 31.97 0.41 -7.62
C VAL A 409 32.60 -0.99 -7.63
N ASP A 410 33.74 -1.19 -8.32
CA ASP A 410 34.30 -2.50 -8.61
C ASP A 410 34.63 -3.30 -7.33
N GLU A 411 35.25 -2.66 -6.32
CA GLU A 411 35.59 -3.30 -5.04
C GLU A 411 34.36 -3.87 -4.33
N VAL A 412 33.22 -3.15 -4.39
CA VAL A 412 31.97 -3.60 -3.76
C VAL A 412 31.28 -4.67 -4.61
N LEU A 413 31.36 -4.54 -5.94
CA LEU A 413 30.84 -5.53 -6.88
C LEU A 413 31.56 -6.87 -6.71
N ASP A 414 32.89 -6.86 -6.65
CA ASP A 414 33.72 -8.05 -6.44
C ASP A 414 33.41 -8.71 -5.09
N ALA A 415 33.29 -7.91 -4.03
CA ALA A 415 32.95 -8.42 -2.70
C ALA A 415 31.57 -9.12 -2.67
N TYR A 416 30.59 -8.63 -3.41
CA TYR A 416 29.29 -9.31 -3.54
C TYR A 416 29.37 -10.60 -4.38
N ASN A 417 30.22 -10.62 -5.41
CA ASN A 417 30.37 -11.78 -6.29
C ASN A 417 31.25 -12.89 -5.66
N GLU A 418 32.18 -12.53 -4.78
CA GLU A 418 33.06 -13.48 -4.09
C GLU A 418 32.44 -14.12 -2.84
N GLY A 419 31.36 -13.57 -2.29
CA GLY A 419 30.72 -14.14 -1.10
C GLY A 419 29.62 -13.31 -0.45
N ASP A 420 29.41 -13.52 0.85
CA ASP A 420 28.38 -12.88 1.68
C ASP A 420 28.80 -11.47 2.13
N ALA A 421 28.93 -10.55 1.19
CA ALA A 421 29.27 -9.18 1.49
C ALA A 421 28.11 -8.42 2.16
N ASP A 422 28.40 -7.71 3.24
CA ASP A 422 27.48 -6.74 3.85
C ASP A 422 27.90 -5.33 3.46
N PHE A 423 27.10 -4.69 2.60
CA PHE A 423 27.34 -3.32 2.13
C PHE A 423 27.58 -2.33 3.26
N HIS A 424 26.85 -2.47 4.36
CA HIS A 424 27.03 -1.58 5.50
C HIS A 424 28.36 -1.81 6.22
N THR A 425 28.84 -3.03 6.25
CA THR A 425 30.19 -3.37 6.78
C THR A 425 31.27 -2.89 5.83
N ILE A 426 31.15 -3.16 4.53
CA ILE A 426 32.11 -2.67 3.54
C ILE A 426 32.25 -1.15 3.62
N VAL A 427 31.14 -0.43 3.65
CA VAL A 427 31.15 1.04 3.78
C VAL A 427 31.70 1.49 5.13
N ALA A 428 31.41 0.76 6.21
CA ALA A 428 31.94 1.04 7.54
C ALA A 428 33.48 0.95 7.54
N ASP A 429 34.03 -0.10 6.94
CA ASP A 429 35.48 -0.32 6.83
C ASP A 429 36.14 0.71 5.91
N MET A 430 35.56 0.94 4.72
CA MET A 430 36.06 1.95 3.77
C MET A 430 36.07 3.37 4.37
N ALA A 431 35.05 3.73 5.12
CA ALA A 431 34.88 5.05 5.72
C ALA A 431 35.42 5.15 7.15
N GLU A 432 35.97 4.06 7.73
CA GLU A 432 36.49 3.98 9.09
C GLU A 432 35.48 4.44 10.15
N ILE A 433 34.24 3.97 10.04
CA ILE A 433 33.12 4.31 10.94
C ILE A 433 32.42 3.06 11.47
N PRO A 434 31.74 3.12 12.62
CA PRO A 434 30.94 1.99 13.09
C PRO A 434 29.86 1.57 12.09
N ARG A 435 29.63 0.25 11.92
CA ARG A 435 28.62 -0.32 11.01
C ARG A 435 27.22 0.29 11.20
N SER A 436 26.82 0.57 12.45
CA SER A 436 25.53 1.22 12.75
C SER A 436 25.41 2.63 12.17
N GLN A 437 26.51 3.40 12.18
CA GLN A 437 26.58 4.71 11.54
C GLN A 437 26.60 4.57 10.01
N ALA A 438 27.36 3.63 9.47
CA ALA A 438 27.37 3.35 8.03
C ALA A 438 25.96 2.97 7.54
N LYS A 439 25.22 2.14 8.26
CA LYS A 439 23.83 1.81 7.93
C LYS A 439 22.93 3.05 7.88
N THR A 440 23.03 3.93 8.89
CA THR A 440 22.25 5.18 8.94
C THR A 440 22.61 6.13 7.80
N ILE A 441 23.90 6.25 7.49
CA ILE A 441 24.40 7.09 6.40
C ILE A 441 23.93 6.53 5.05
N ASN A 442 24.13 5.23 4.80
CA ASN A 442 23.74 4.59 3.54
C ASN A 442 22.26 4.78 3.25
N LEU A 443 21.39 4.37 4.18
CA LEU A 443 19.95 4.53 4.02
C LEU A 443 19.56 6.01 3.87
N GLY A 444 20.18 6.87 4.69
CA GLY A 444 19.91 8.31 4.62
C GLY A 444 20.24 8.91 3.26
N LEU A 445 21.39 8.57 2.69
CA LEU A 445 21.82 9.08 1.38
C LEU A 445 20.98 8.53 0.24
N PHE A 446 20.61 7.23 0.27
CA PHE A 446 19.69 6.66 -0.71
C PHE A 446 18.34 7.39 -0.73
N TYR A 447 17.95 7.95 0.42
CA TYR A 447 16.72 8.75 0.57
C TYR A 447 16.92 10.26 0.43
N GLY A 448 18.09 10.71 -0.04
CA GLY A 448 18.38 12.12 -0.24
C GLY A 448 18.55 12.92 1.05
N MET A 449 19.02 12.27 2.12
CA MET A 449 19.27 12.91 3.41
C MET A 449 20.38 13.96 3.28
N GLY A 450 20.08 15.19 3.66
CA GLY A 450 21.09 16.24 3.79
C GLY A 450 21.82 16.18 5.15
N LYS A 451 22.94 16.90 5.24
CA LYS A 451 23.84 16.94 6.41
C LYS A 451 23.14 17.26 7.74
N ASN A 452 22.20 18.19 7.75
CA ASN A 452 21.47 18.58 8.98
C ASN A 452 20.62 17.44 9.53
N LYS A 453 20.00 16.65 8.65
CA LYS A 453 19.23 15.47 9.06
C LYS A 453 20.15 14.36 9.51
N LEU A 454 21.29 14.16 8.83
CA LEU A 454 22.31 13.18 9.25
C LEU A 454 22.84 13.51 10.65
N GLN A 455 23.11 14.77 10.94
CA GLN A 455 23.51 15.23 12.27
C GLN A 455 22.51 14.83 13.35
N ALA A 456 21.22 15.09 13.09
CA ALA A 456 20.15 14.78 14.04
C ALA A 456 19.96 13.25 14.24
N GLU A 457 20.03 12.46 13.18
CA GLU A 457 19.88 11.00 13.23
C GLU A 457 21.05 10.31 13.96
N LEU A 458 22.27 10.81 13.77
CA LEU A 458 23.46 10.26 14.45
C LEU A 458 23.69 10.83 15.85
N GLY A 459 23.01 11.91 16.22
CA GLY A 459 23.20 12.58 17.52
C GLY A 459 24.62 13.17 17.71
N VAL A 460 25.28 13.60 16.61
CA VAL A 460 26.66 14.12 16.63
C VAL A 460 26.71 15.62 16.41
N SER A 461 27.88 16.24 16.64
CA SER A 461 28.08 17.67 16.33
C SER A 461 28.02 17.92 14.82
N LYS A 462 27.79 19.16 14.41
CA LYS A 462 27.74 19.57 13.00
C LYS A 462 29.07 19.30 12.30
N GLU A 463 30.19 19.60 12.95
CA GLU A 463 31.55 19.37 12.44
C GLU A 463 31.81 17.88 12.21
N LYS A 464 31.34 17.01 13.14
CA LYS A 464 31.45 15.57 13.01
C LYS A 464 30.58 15.03 11.89
N ALA A 465 29.32 15.52 11.76
CA ALA A 465 28.44 15.14 10.65
C ALA A 465 29.01 15.55 9.29
N ASP A 466 29.58 16.77 9.17
CA ASP A 466 30.25 17.25 7.96
C ASP A 466 31.49 16.44 7.61
N SER A 467 32.29 16.06 8.62
CA SER A 467 33.45 15.19 8.43
C SER A 467 33.04 13.81 7.93
N LEU A 468 32.08 13.16 8.59
CA LEU A 468 31.57 11.85 8.19
C LEU A 468 30.97 11.87 6.77
N PHE A 469 30.23 12.92 6.44
CA PHE A 469 29.64 13.08 5.11
C PHE A 469 30.71 13.18 4.02
N LYS A 470 31.77 13.97 4.25
CA LYS A 470 32.90 14.08 3.32
C LYS A 470 33.69 12.77 3.21
N GLN A 471 33.99 12.12 4.34
CA GLN A 471 34.72 10.86 4.40
C GLN A 471 33.97 9.78 3.62
N TYR A 472 32.65 9.66 3.83
CA TYR A 472 31.80 8.73 3.11
C TYR A 472 31.89 8.95 1.59
N HIS A 473 31.65 10.17 1.11
CA HIS A 473 31.67 10.45 -0.33
C HIS A 473 33.04 10.30 -0.99
N ASN A 474 34.12 10.46 -0.23
CA ASN A 474 35.47 10.22 -0.73
C ASN A 474 35.77 8.72 -0.85
N LYS A 475 35.26 7.90 0.07
CA LYS A 475 35.51 6.46 0.13
C LYS A 475 34.52 5.64 -0.69
N VAL A 476 33.27 6.13 -0.86
CA VAL A 476 32.21 5.48 -1.62
C VAL A 476 31.66 6.44 -2.68
N PRO A 477 32.49 6.86 -3.65
CA PRO A 477 32.14 7.94 -4.60
C PRO A 477 30.98 7.56 -5.53
N PHE A 478 30.83 6.28 -5.90
CA PHE A 478 29.79 5.83 -6.82
C PHE A 478 28.37 6.11 -6.34
N VAL A 479 28.12 6.14 -5.03
CA VAL A 479 26.78 6.46 -4.49
C VAL A 479 26.38 7.91 -4.82
N LYS A 480 27.32 8.84 -4.63
CA LYS A 480 27.09 10.25 -4.97
C LYS A 480 26.98 10.42 -6.48
N LEU A 481 27.85 9.80 -7.27
CA LEU A 481 27.82 9.86 -8.73
C LEU A 481 26.50 9.33 -9.27
N LEU A 482 26.02 8.21 -8.74
CA LEU A 482 24.72 7.65 -9.11
C LEU A 482 23.58 8.63 -8.78
N MET A 483 23.58 9.19 -7.57
CA MET A 483 22.58 10.18 -7.14
C MET A 483 22.56 11.40 -8.07
N ASP A 484 23.72 11.96 -8.37
CA ASP A 484 23.86 13.14 -9.24
C ASP A 484 23.42 12.83 -10.67
N ASN A 485 23.75 11.64 -11.21
CA ASN A 485 23.34 11.21 -12.54
C ASN A 485 21.83 11.00 -12.64
N VAL A 486 21.22 10.32 -11.65
CA VAL A 486 19.77 10.06 -11.63
C VAL A 486 19.00 11.39 -11.44
N MET A 487 19.47 12.25 -10.58
CA MET A 487 18.90 13.59 -10.37
C MET A 487 18.96 14.43 -11.64
N ARG A 488 20.13 14.51 -12.30
CA ARG A 488 20.29 15.23 -13.58
C ARG A 488 19.36 14.65 -14.64
N ARG A 489 19.30 13.31 -14.81
CA ARG A 489 18.40 12.67 -15.76
C ARG A 489 16.93 13.02 -15.49
N SER A 490 16.52 13.07 -14.22
CA SER A 490 15.16 13.47 -13.84
C SER A 490 14.88 14.96 -14.09
N GLN A 491 15.89 15.85 -13.99
CA GLN A 491 15.78 17.26 -14.38
C GLN A 491 15.63 17.39 -15.89
N ASP A 492 16.48 16.71 -16.67
CA ASP A 492 16.54 16.87 -18.13
C ASP A 492 15.31 16.24 -18.80
N ARG A 493 14.98 15.01 -18.44
CA ARG A 493 13.92 14.22 -19.09
C ARG A 493 12.56 14.30 -18.39
N GLY A 494 12.50 14.79 -17.15
CA GLY A 494 11.28 14.82 -16.35
C GLY A 494 10.82 13.47 -15.84
N GLN A 495 11.61 12.41 -16.05
CA GLN A 495 11.25 11.06 -15.64
C GLN A 495 12.48 10.15 -15.49
N ILE A 496 12.31 9.08 -14.72
CA ILE A 496 13.22 7.94 -14.59
C ILE A 496 12.44 6.64 -14.72
N ARG A 497 13.13 5.54 -15.04
CA ARG A 497 12.53 4.20 -15.10
C ARG A 497 13.20 3.27 -14.12
N THR A 498 12.40 2.45 -13.46
CA THR A 498 12.86 1.36 -12.59
C THR A 498 13.41 0.20 -13.42
N LEU A 499 13.90 -0.82 -12.73
CA LEU A 499 14.48 -2.03 -13.30
C LEU A 499 13.57 -2.75 -14.30
N LEU A 500 12.26 -2.83 -14.03
CA LEU A 500 11.28 -3.48 -14.89
C LEU A 500 10.39 -2.49 -15.66
N GLY A 501 10.84 -1.24 -15.79
CA GLY A 501 10.23 -0.27 -16.73
C GLY A 501 9.19 0.66 -16.10
N ARG A 502 8.92 0.59 -14.78
CA ARG A 502 7.99 1.52 -14.13
C ARG A 502 8.47 2.95 -14.24
N LEU A 503 7.60 3.84 -14.70
CA LEU A 503 7.90 5.26 -14.76
C LEU A 503 7.75 5.93 -13.39
N CYS A 504 8.63 6.88 -13.14
CA CYS A 504 8.55 7.84 -12.05
C CYS A 504 8.73 9.24 -12.63
N ARG A 505 7.66 10.05 -12.60
CA ARG A 505 7.59 11.35 -13.27
C ARG A 505 7.84 12.51 -12.32
N PHE A 506 8.48 13.58 -12.86
CA PHE A 506 8.81 14.84 -12.18
C PHE A 506 8.30 16.00 -13.04
N HIS A 507 6.99 16.19 -13.13
CA HIS A 507 6.36 17.18 -14.00
C HIS A 507 5.98 18.49 -13.31
N LEU A 508 6.19 18.60 -11.99
CA LEU A 508 6.02 19.85 -11.26
C LEU A 508 7.32 20.67 -11.25
N TRP A 509 7.17 21.98 -11.11
CA TRP A 509 8.26 22.94 -11.16
C TRP A 509 8.26 23.87 -9.96
N GLU A 510 9.44 24.35 -9.59
CA GLU A 510 9.71 25.27 -8.48
C GLU A 510 10.77 26.29 -8.88
N PRO A 511 10.86 27.48 -8.21
CA PRO A 511 11.92 28.43 -8.49
C PRO A 511 13.30 27.84 -8.18
N ASN A 512 14.30 28.22 -8.98
CA ASN A 512 15.69 27.81 -8.78
C ASN A 512 16.37 28.63 -7.68
N GLN A 513 15.68 28.85 -6.56
CA GLN A 513 16.17 29.56 -5.39
C GLN A 513 16.15 28.66 -4.17
N PHE A 514 17.01 28.93 -3.21
CA PHE A 514 17.00 28.20 -1.94
C PHE A 514 15.77 28.61 -1.10
N GLY A 515 15.01 27.63 -0.63
CA GLY A 515 13.81 27.85 0.18
C GLY A 515 12.81 26.70 0.10
N ILE A 516 11.69 26.84 0.80
CA ILE A 516 10.54 25.95 0.70
C ILE A 516 9.53 26.62 -0.23
N HIS A 517 9.37 26.04 -1.41
CA HIS A 517 8.47 26.55 -2.43
C HIS A 517 7.34 25.57 -2.71
N LYS A 518 6.20 26.09 -3.15
CA LYS A 518 5.11 25.27 -3.67
C LYS A 518 5.46 24.82 -5.09
N ALA A 519 5.46 23.52 -5.32
CA ALA A 519 5.63 22.99 -6.65
C ALA A 519 4.35 23.17 -7.47
N LEU A 520 4.49 23.67 -8.71
CA LEU A 520 3.40 24.04 -9.61
C LEU A 520 3.54 23.35 -10.97
N PRO A 521 2.47 23.21 -11.76
CA PRO A 521 2.57 22.91 -13.18
C PRO A 521 3.45 23.92 -13.90
N HIS A 522 4.09 23.52 -15.00
CA HIS A 522 5.12 24.32 -15.71
C HIS A 522 4.67 25.75 -16.03
N GLU A 523 3.49 25.89 -16.64
CA GLU A 523 2.97 27.21 -17.05
C GLU A 523 2.69 28.11 -15.84
N ALA A 524 2.09 27.56 -14.79
CA ALA A 524 1.83 28.30 -13.55
C ALA A 524 3.14 28.70 -12.86
N ALA A 525 4.15 27.83 -12.86
CA ALA A 525 5.46 28.14 -12.30
C ALA A 525 6.18 29.26 -13.09
N LEU A 526 6.07 29.24 -14.43
CA LEU A 526 6.61 30.31 -15.28
C LEU A 526 5.92 31.65 -15.02
N GLN A 527 4.59 31.66 -14.86
CA GLN A 527 3.83 32.87 -14.55
C GLN A 527 4.20 33.45 -13.19
N GLU A 528 4.37 32.58 -12.16
CA GLU A 528 4.64 33.03 -10.79
C GLU A 528 6.10 33.40 -10.55
N HIS A 529 7.06 32.68 -11.16
CA HIS A 529 8.48 32.78 -10.84
C HIS A 529 9.38 33.20 -12.03
N GLY A 530 8.81 33.38 -13.23
CA GLY A 530 9.56 33.66 -14.45
C GLY A 530 10.41 32.45 -14.92
N PRO A 531 11.39 32.67 -15.82
CA PRO A 531 12.16 31.60 -16.45
C PRO A 531 13.17 30.88 -15.54
N GLY A 532 13.41 31.40 -14.33
CA GLY A 532 14.35 30.86 -13.35
C GLY A 532 13.78 29.69 -12.55
N ILE A 533 13.15 28.71 -13.22
CA ILE A 533 12.54 27.55 -12.60
C ILE A 533 13.29 26.25 -12.92
N LYS A 534 13.11 25.23 -12.08
CA LYS A 534 13.61 23.85 -12.24
C LYS A 534 12.52 22.85 -11.88
N ARG A 535 12.68 21.60 -12.31
CA ARG A 535 11.77 20.54 -11.91
C ARG A 535 11.85 20.30 -10.39
N ALA A 536 10.69 20.24 -9.77
CA ALA A 536 10.55 20.00 -8.33
C ALA A 536 10.81 18.54 -7.95
N TYR A 537 11.22 18.32 -6.71
CA TYR A 537 11.37 17.00 -6.07
C TYR A 537 12.40 16.06 -6.71
N THR A 538 13.23 16.50 -7.64
CA THR A 538 14.23 15.65 -8.31
C THR A 538 15.28 15.07 -7.36
N TYR A 539 15.48 15.68 -6.19
CA TYR A 539 16.31 15.12 -5.13
C TYR A 539 15.79 13.76 -4.60
N LYS A 540 14.51 13.42 -4.86
CA LYS A 540 13.90 12.13 -4.53
C LYS A 540 14.12 11.08 -5.63
N ALA A 541 14.77 11.41 -6.74
CA ALA A 541 14.84 10.54 -7.91
C ALA A 541 15.54 9.21 -7.61
N LEU A 542 16.70 9.23 -6.92
CA LEU A 542 17.37 7.99 -6.53
C LEU A 542 16.49 7.12 -5.63
N ASN A 543 15.84 7.72 -4.63
CA ASN A 543 14.91 7.01 -3.76
C ASN A 543 13.79 6.31 -4.55
N ARG A 544 13.15 7.04 -5.49
CA ARG A 544 12.08 6.48 -6.35
C ARG A 544 12.60 5.34 -7.24
N LEU A 545 13.81 5.49 -7.79
CA LEU A 545 14.45 4.46 -8.60
C LEU A 545 14.67 3.18 -7.79
N ILE A 546 15.31 3.29 -6.64
CA ILE A 546 15.69 2.14 -5.81
C ILE A 546 14.46 1.45 -5.20
N GLN A 547 13.56 2.22 -4.57
CA GLN A 547 12.33 1.65 -3.98
C GLN A 547 11.39 1.06 -5.02
N GLY A 548 11.26 1.70 -6.19
CA GLY A 548 10.43 1.18 -7.26
C GLY A 548 11.00 -0.11 -7.84
N SER A 549 12.32 -0.17 -8.06
CA SER A 549 12.98 -1.39 -8.53
C SER A 549 12.88 -2.53 -7.51
N ALA A 550 13.01 -2.24 -6.22
CA ALA A 550 12.81 -3.21 -5.14
C ALA A 550 11.38 -3.76 -5.13
N ALA A 551 10.38 -2.88 -5.30
CA ALA A 551 8.98 -3.30 -5.41
C ALA A 551 8.74 -4.19 -6.63
N ASP A 552 9.30 -3.84 -7.80
CA ASP A 552 9.18 -4.62 -9.02
C ASP A 552 9.79 -6.02 -8.87
N MET A 553 10.96 -6.14 -8.23
CA MET A 553 11.60 -7.43 -7.92
C MET A 553 10.71 -8.30 -7.03
N THR A 554 10.20 -7.75 -5.94
CA THR A 554 9.32 -8.48 -5.00
C THR A 554 8.04 -8.93 -5.70
N LYS A 555 7.42 -8.09 -6.53
CA LYS A 555 6.24 -8.42 -7.33
C LYS A 555 6.53 -9.55 -8.34
N LYS A 556 7.68 -9.49 -9.02
CA LYS A 556 8.09 -10.55 -9.94
C LYS A 556 8.30 -11.87 -9.20
N ALA A 557 8.95 -11.86 -8.04
CA ALA A 557 9.11 -13.05 -7.21
C ALA A 557 7.76 -13.65 -6.77
N MET A 558 6.80 -12.81 -6.38
CA MET A 558 5.44 -13.26 -6.02
C MET A 558 4.71 -13.93 -7.19
N ILE A 559 4.88 -13.41 -8.41
CA ILE A 559 4.33 -14.03 -9.63
C ILE A 559 4.93 -15.44 -9.82
N GLU A 560 6.24 -15.57 -9.73
CA GLU A 560 6.92 -16.85 -9.95
C GLU A 560 6.57 -17.87 -8.85
N LEU A 561 6.47 -17.42 -7.59
CA LEU A 561 5.98 -18.26 -6.48
C LEU A 561 4.55 -18.73 -6.71
N HIS A 562 3.67 -17.83 -7.15
CA HIS A 562 2.26 -18.15 -7.40
C HIS A 562 2.08 -19.17 -8.54
N LYS A 563 2.89 -19.10 -9.61
CA LYS A 563 2.93 -20.09 -10.67
C LYS A 563 3.27 -21.50 -10.16
N GLU A 564 4.05 -21.58 -9.08
CA GLU A 564 4.42 -22.82 -8.39
C GLU A 564 3.44 -23.24 -7.27
N GLY A 565 2.28 -22.56 -7.20
CA GLY A 565 1.23 -22.83 -6.21
C GLY A 565 1.56 -22.32 -4.81
N ILE A 566 2.48 -21.38 -4.67
CA ILE A 566 2.92 -20.82 -3.38
C ILE A 566 2.35 -19.40 -3.24
N THR A 567 1.48 -19.20 -2.26
CA THR A 567 0.84 -17.91 -1.98
C THR A 567 1.32 -17.36 -0.63
N PRO A 568 1.89 -16.15 -0.58
CA PRO A 568 2.25 -15.51 0.69
C PRO A 568 1.01 -15.15 1.51
N HIS A 569 1.16 -15.12 2.85
CA HIS A 569 0.17 -14.55 3.77
C HIS A 569 0.28 -13.04 3.86
N ILE A 570 1.51 -12.56 4.00
CA ILE A 570 1.83 -11.14 4.19
C ILE A 570 3.06 -10.81 3.35
N GLN A 571 3.09 -9.59 2.84
CA GLN A 571 4.27 -8.97 2.23
C GLN A 571 4.60 -7.70 3.02
N VAL A 572 5.83 -7.58 3.53
CA VAL A 572 6.29 -6.41 4.29
C VAL A 572 7.61 -5.92 3.68
N HIS A 573 7.56 -4.85 2.91
CA HIS A 573 8.72 -4.23 2.22
C HIS A 573 9.42 -5.19 1.25
N ASP A 574 10.49 -5.85 1.67
CA ASP A 574 11.33 -6.83 0.99
C ASP A 574 11.13 -8.27 1.51
N GLU A 575 10.24 -8.44 2.49
CA GLU A 575 9.92 -9.68 3.18
C GLU A 575 8.63 -10.33 2.66
N LEU A 576 8.62 -11.65 2.48
CA LEU A 576 7.45 -12.48 2.24
C LEU A 576 7.26 -13.47 3.39
N ASP A 577 6.10 -13.43 4.00
CA ASP A 577 5.71 -14.35 5.07
C ASP A 577 4.83 -15.46 4.51
N ILE A 578 5.26 -16.70 4.67
CA ILE A 578 4.68 -17.89 4.02
C ILE A 578 4.57 -19.02 5.02
N SER A 579 3.51 -19.81 4.97
CA SER A 579 3.45 -21.11 5.66
C SER A 579 4.29 -22.16 4.93
N VAL A 580 5.32 -22.70 5.61
CA VAL A 580 6.34 -23.57 5.01
C VAL A 580 6.24 -24.98 5.56
N LYS A 581 6.31 -25.98 4.70
CA LYS A 581 6.31 -27.40 5.12
C LYS A 581 7.55 -28.14 4.66
N ASN A 582 8.21 -28.02 3.69
CA ASN A 582 9.47 -28.64 3.25
C ASN A 582 9.99 -27.98 1.95
N ASN A 583 9.51 -26.78 1.65
CA ASN A 583 9.73 -26.09 0.38
C ASN A 583 10.53 -24.79 0.52
N ALA A 584 11.16 -24.55 1.68
CA ALA A 584 11.89 -23.30 1.95
C ALA A 584 12.99 -23.02 0.92
N GLU A 585 13.82 -24.02 0.60
CA GLU A 585 14.89 -23.87 -0.39
C GLU A 585 14.35 -23.59 -1.81
N LYS A 586 13.18 -24.16 -2.16
CA LYS A 586 12.52 -23.86 -3.42
C LYS A 586 12.06 -22.41 -3.47
N ILE A 587 11.41 -21.92 -2.41
CA ILE A 587 10.94 -20.54 -2.29
C ILE A 587 12.13 -19.58 -2.43
N LYS A 588 13.19 -19.81 -1.65
CA LYS A 588 14.40 -19.02 -1.68
C LYS A 588 15.00 -18.92 -3.09
N LYS A 589 15.19 -20.03 -3.78
CA LYS A 589 15.73 -20.08 -5.15
C LYS A 589 14.86 -19.33 -6.15
N ILE A 590 13.54 -19.43 -6.04
CA ILE A 590 12.59 -18.70 -6.91
C ILE A 590 12.76 -17.20 -6.70
N MET A 591 12.80 -16.74 -5.46
CA MET A 591 12.96 -15.32 -5.15
C MET A 591 14.32 -14.80 -5.64
N GLU A 592 15.41 -15.52 -5.39
CA GLU A 592 16.78 -15.16 -5.82
C GLU A 592 16.89 -15.08 -7.35
N ALA A 593 16.19 -15.94 -8.08
CA ALA A 593 16.21 -16.01 -9.55
C ALA A 593 15.17 -15.10 -10.23
N ALA A 594 14.29 -14.44 -9.49
CA ALA A 594 13.17 -13.70 -10.07
C ALA A 594 13.60 -12.55 -11.00
N VAL A 595 14.71 -11.90 -10.68
CA VAL A 595 15.31 -10.81 -11.49
C VAL A 595 16.82 -10.93 -11.44
N GLU A 596 17.48 -10.82 -12.60
CA GLU A 596 18.93 -10.83 -12.71
C GLU A 596 19.51 -9.43 -12.46
N LEU A 597 20.54 -9.36 -11.62
CA LEU A 597 21.29 -8.14 -11.31
C LEU A 597 22.79 -8.36 -11.58
N GLU A 598 23.56 -7.27 -11.68
CA GLU A 598 25.05 -7.33 -11.72
C GLU A 598 25.66 -7.88 -10.41
N VAL A 599 24.88 -7.91 -9.34
CA VAL A 599 25.22 -8.52 -8.05
C VAL A 599 24.28 -9.68 -7.77
N PRO A 600 24.72 -10.78 -7.15
CA PRO A 600 23.85 -11.90 -6.85
C PRO A 600 22.73 -11.47 -5.87
N ASN A 601 21.50 -11.90 -6.15
CA ASN A 601 20.42 -11.78 -5.18
C ASN A 601 20.60 -12.84 -4.08
N LYS A 602 20.30 -12.45 -2.85
CA LYS A 602 20.30 -13.35 -1.70
C LYS A 602 19.04 -13.16 -0.91
N VAL A 603 18.43 -14.27 -0.49
CA VAL A 603 17.27 -14.29 0.37
C VAL A 603 17.66 -14.95 1.70
N ASP A 604 17.45 -14.24 2.79
CA ASP A 604 17.59 -14.77 4.14
C ASP A 604 16.27 -15.46 4.52
N TYR A 605 16.38 -16.63 5.14
CA TYR A 605 15.25 -17.42 5.57
C TYR A 605 15.32 -17.69 7.07
N GLU A 606 14.27 -17.33 7.77
CA GLU A 606 14.05 -17.67 9.16
C GLU A 606 12.72 -18.38 9.33
N SER A 607 12.62 -19.29 10.29
CA SER A 607 11.37 -20.00 10.54
C SER A 607 11.10 -20.22 12.02
N GLY A 608 9.82 -20.32 12.35
CA GLY A 608 9.37 -20.54 13.73
C GLY A 608 7.93 -21.00 13.81
N PRO A 609 7.41 -21.25 15.02
CA PRO A 609 6.03 -21.64 15.24
C PRO A 609 5.03 -20.49 14.99
N ASN A 610 5.49 -19.25 14.95
CA ASN A 610 4.69 -18.06 14.68
C ASN A 610 5.60 -16.89 14.24
N TRP A 611 5.01 -15.79 13.78
CA TRP A 611 5.76 -14.62 13.31
C TRP A 611 6.61 -13.93 14.40
N GLY A 612 6.19 -14.01 15.67
CA GLY A 612 6.89 -13.35 16.79
C GLY A 612 8.20 -14.02 17.22
N THR A 613 8.41 -15.27 16.83
CA THR A 613 9.64 -16.02 17.15
C THR A 613 10.77 -15.80 16.14
N ILE A 614 10.50 -15.11 15.05
CA ILE A 614 11.46 -14.75 14.01
C ILE A 614 12.18 -13.46 14.43
N LYS A 615 13.49 -13.42 14.31
CA LYS A 615 14.36 -12.34 14.82
C LYS A 615 14.46 -11.14 13.89
#